data_4009918a3ec73ce3354ae904fcedb429
#
_entry.id   4009918a3ec73ce3354ae904fcedb429
#
_cell.length_a   1.000
_cell.length_b   1.000
_cell.length_c   1.000
_cell.angle_alpha   90.00
_cell.angle_beta   90.00
_cell.angle_gamma   90.00
#
_symmetry.space_group_name_H-M   'P 1'
#
loop_
_entity.id
_entity.type
_entity.pdbx_description
1 polymer ?
#
loop_
_entity_poly.entity_id
_entity_poly.type
_entity_poly.pdbx_seq_one_letter_code
_entity_poly.pdbx_strand_id
1 'polypeptide(L)' 'MEFGEKVKTVRKRLYLSQEMMAKELGVAFATVNRWESGRCHPNYGAQKALAEFCKAHYIDVDTLEELQTK' A
#
# COMPACT_ATOMS: atom_id res chain seq x y z
N MET A 1 9.69 7.65 1.52
CA MET A 1 8.22 7.59 1.51
C MET A 1 7.73 6.71 2.65
N GLU A 2 6.83 7.23 3.45
CA GLU A 2 6.26 6.47 4.55
C GLU A 2 5.41 5.32 4.06
N PHE A 3 5.30 4.28 4.88
CA PHE A 3 4.52 3.10 4.51
C PHE A 3 3.07 3.44 4.13
N GLY A 4 2.42 4.26 4.94
CA GLY A 4 1.05 4.67 4.68
C GLY A 4 0.89 5.39 3.34
N GLU A 5 1.87 6.22 3.01
CA GLU A 5 1.87 6.91 1.73
C GLU A 5 2.07 5.94 0.57
N LYS A 6 2.90 4.92 0.77
CA LYS A 6 3.10 3.89 -0.25
C LYS A 6 1.80 3.14 -0.51
N VAL A 7 1.13 2.75 0.56
CA VAL A 7 -0.15 2.04 0.44
C VAL A 7 -1.16 2.88 -0.33
N LYS A 8 -1.28 4.14 0.05
CA LYS A 8 -2.23 5.06 -0.57
C LYS A 8 -1.89 5.30 -2.05
N THR A 9 -0.61 5.50 -2.34
CA THR A 9 -0.17 5.73 -3.71
C THR A 9 -0.45 4.53 -4.60
N VAL A 10 -0.12 3.34 -4.13
CA VAL A 10 -0.38 2.11 -4.88
C VAL A 10 -1.89 1.95 -5.11
N ARG A 11 -2.66 2.17 -4.06
CA ARG A 11 -4.11 2.03 -4.15
C ARG A 11 -4.71 2.97 -5.19
N LYS A 12 -4.33 4.24 -5.14
CA LYS A 12 -4.85 5.23 -6.08
C LYS A 12 -4.42 4.95 -7.51
N ARG A 13 -3.20 4.46 -7.66
CA ARG A 13 -2.67 4.12 -8.98
C ARG A 13 -3.49 3.03 -9.65
N LEU A 14 -4.05 2.14 -8.85
CA LEU A 14 -4.87 1.04 -9.34
C LEU A 14 -6.37 1.36 -9.30
N TYR A 15 -6.71 2.59 -8.94
CA TYR A 15 -8.12 3.04 -8.85
C TYR A 15 -8.94 2.18 -7.89
N LEU A 16 -8.32 1.75 -6.80
CA LEU A 16 -8.99 0.93 -5.79
C LEU A 16 -9.45 1.78 -4.61
N SER A 17 -10.58 1.39 -4.01
CA SER A 17 -10.97 1.95 -2.72
C SER A 17 -10.16 1.23 -1.65
N GLN A 18 -10.15 1.76 -0.42
CA GLN A 18 -9.50 1.07 0.69
C GLN A 18 -10.13 -0.30 0.92
N GLU A 19 -11.44 -0.37 0.77
CA GLU A 19 -12.18 -1.62 0.94
C GLU A 19 -11.76 -2.67 -0.10
N MET A 20 -11.65 -2.25 -1.35
CA MET A 20 -11.24 -3.15 -2.42
C MET A 20 -9.81 -3.64 -2.22
N MET A 21 -8.92 -2.75 -1.84
CA MET A 21 -7.55 -3.12 -1.59
C MET A 21 -7.43 -4.10 -0.42
N ALA A 22 -8.19 -3.86 0.64
CA ALA A 22 -8.21 -4.76 1.79
C ALA A 22 -8.64 -6.16 1.36
N LYS A 23 -9.64 -6.24 0.50
CA LYS A 23 -10.13 -7.50 -0.02
C LYS A 23 -9.05 -8.25 -0.80
N GLU A 24 -8.34 -7.56 -1.66
CA GLU A 24 -7.28 -8.16 -2.45
C GLU A 24 -6.09 -8.59 -1.59
N LEU A 25 -5.81 -7.85 -0.55
CA LEU A 25 -4.71 -8.17 0.36
C LEU A 25 -5.09 -9.23 1.39
N GLY A 26 -6.38 -9.52 1.52
CA GLY A 26 -6.84 -10.47 2.51
C GLY A 26 -6.78 -9.94 3.93
N VAL A 27 -6.93 -8.64 4.11
CA VAL A 27 -6.93 -8.00 5.42
C VAL A 27 -8.23 -7.24 5.63
N ALA A 28 -8.45 -6.79 6.87
CA ALA A 28 -9.63 -6.01 7.19
C ALA A 28 -9.51 -4.59 6.62
N PHE A 29 -10.65 -3.99 6.29
CA PHE A 29 -10.70 -2.61 5.85
C PHE A 29 -10.01 -1.68 6.86
N ALA A 30 -10.28 -1.89 8.14
CA ALA A 30 -9.68 -1.07 9.19
C ALA A 30 -8.15 -1.12 9.16
N THR A 31 -7.59 -2.24 8.72
CA THR A 31 -6.15 -2.40 8.62
C THR A 31 -5.57 -1.47 7.57
N VAL A 32 -6.17 -1.44 6.38
CA VAL A 32 -5.72 -0.54 5.31
C VAL A 32 -5.89 0.91 5.74
N ASN A 33 -7.03 1.23 6.35
CA ASN A 33 -7.29 2.58 6.84
C ASN A 33 -6.23 3.02 7.84
N ARG A 34 -5.86 2.12 8.76
CA ARG A 34 -4.85 2.41 9.77
C ARG A 34 -3.48 2.64 9.15
N TRP A 35 -3.13 1.83 8.17
CA TRP A 35 -1.86 2.00 7.47
C TRP A 35 -1.78 3.37 6.82
N GLU A 36 -2.83 3.77 6.13
CA GLU A 36 -2.84 5.05 5.40
C GLU A 36 -2.89 6.26 6.32
N SER A 37 -3.41 6.08 7.52
CA SER A 37 -3.48 7.18 8.48
C SER A 37 -2.12 7.48 9.13
N GLY A 38 -1.15 6.58 8.97
CA GLY A 38 0.18 6.74 9.54
C GLY A 38 0.24 6.50 11.03
N ARG A 39 -0.79 5.91 11.61
CA ARG A 39 -0.86 5.69 13.06
C ARG A 39 -0.20 4.41 13.54
N CYS A 40 0.22 3.56 12.65
CA CYS A 40 0.86 2.33 13.06
C CYS A 40 2.14 2.10 12.27
N HIS A 41 3.07 1.39 12.89
CA HIS A 41 4.28 0.99 12.23
C HIS A 41 4.01 -0.36 11.55
N PRO A 42 4.35 -0.50 10.27
CA PRO A 42 4.11 -1.76 9.58
C PRO A 42 5.05 -2.83 10.13
N ASN A 43 4.49 -4.02 10.38
CA ASN A 43 5.33 -5.13 10.75
C ASN A 43 5.85 -5.78 9.46
N TYR A 44 6.70 -6.79 9.63
CA TYR A 44 7.29 -7.48 8.49
C TYR A 44 6.22 -8.05 7.56
N GLY A 45 5.18 -8.66 8.14
CA GLY A 45 4.09 -9.24 7.36
C GLY A 45 3.36 -8.22 6.51
N ALA A 46 3.13 -7.02 7.05
CA ALA A 46 2.47 -5.95 6.31
C ALA A 46 3.32 -5.48 5.14
N GLN A 47 4.62 -5.31 5.39
CA GLN A 47 5.55 -4.88 4.34
C GLN A 47 5.64 -5.92 3.23
N LYS A 48 5.69 -7.19 3.61
CA LYS A 48 5.73 -8.29 2.66
C LYS A 48 4.46 -8.35 1.82
N ALA A 49 3.31 -8.18 2.48
CA ALA A 49 2.03 -8.21 1.78
C ALA A 49 1.94 -7.11 0.74
N LEU A 50 2.39 -5.90 1.09
CA LEU A 50 2.38 -4.80 0.14
C LEU A 50 3.36 -5.05 -1.02
N ALA A 51 4.54 -5.58 -0.72
CA ALA A 51 5.53 -5.88 -1.74
C ALA A 51 5.00 -6.90 -2.74
N GLU A 52 4.36 -7.95 -2.24
CA GLU A 52 3.78 -8.98 -3.11
C GLU A 52 2.61 -8.44 -3.93
N PHE A 53 1.83 -7.56 -3.33
CA PHE A 53 0.72 -6.92 -4.01
C PHE A 53 1.23 -6.05 -5.16
N CYS A 54 2.28 -5.27 -4.90
CA CYS A 54 2.88 -4.44 -5.94
C CYS A 54 3.44 -5.30 -7.07
N LYS A 55 4.09 -6.39 -6.72
CA LYS A 55 4.65 -7.30 -7.71
C LYS A 55 3.56 -7.91 -8.58
N ALA A 56 2.45 -8.29 -7.97
CA ALA A 56 1.33 -8.89 -8.69
C ALA A 56 0.69 -7.89 -9.67
N HIS A 57 0.77 -6.61 -9.37
CA HIS A 57 0.22 -5.56 -10.23
C HIS A 57 1.28 -4.84 -11.06
N TYR A 58 2.49 -5.39 -11.11
CA TYR A 58 3.59 -4.83 -11.90
C TYR A 58 3.96 -3.40 -11.51
N ILE A 59 3.89 -3.11 -10.20
CA ILE A 59 4.27 -1.81 -9.66
C ILE A 59 5.63 -1.90 -9.00
N ASP A 60 6.54 -1.03 -9.41
CA ASP A 60 7.87 -0.94 -8.82
C ASP A 60 7.86 0.12 -7.72
N VAL A 61 8.14 -0.30 -6.49
CA VAL A 61 8.15 0.60 -5.34
C VAL A 61 9.19 1.72 -5.52
N ASP A 62 10.34 1.38 -6.08
CA ASP A 62 11.38 2.38 -6.32
C ASP A 62 10.90 3.44 -7.31
N THR A 63 10.17 3.03 -8.33
CA THR A 63 9.59 3.95 -9.29
C THR A 63 8.58 4.88 -8.63
N LEU A 64 7.80 4.35 -7.67
CA LEU A 64 6.86 5.16 -6.92
C LEU A 64 7.58 6.26 -6.16
N GLU A 65 8.70 5.93 -5.53
CA GLU A 65 9.46 6.90 -4.78
C GLU A 65 10.06 7.98 -5.68
N GLU A 66 10.52 7.60 -6.85
CA GLU A 66 11.03 8.53 -7.83
C GLU A 66 9.95 9.51 -8.28
N LEU A 67 8.75 9.01 -8.52
CA LEU A 67 7.63 9.84 -8.93
C LEU A 67 7.24 10.83 -7.83
N GLN A 68 7.38 10.42 -6.59
CA GLN A 68 7.06 11.28 -5.45
C GLN A 68 8.06 12.41 -5.27
N THR A 69 9.31 12.20 -5.65
CA THR A 69 10.35 13.19 -5.46
C THR A 69 10.36 14.27 -6.55
N LYS A 70 9.57 14.09 -7.57
CA LYS A 70 9.44 15.09 -8.62
C LYS A 70 8.35 16.09 -8.31
#